data_0d3cb163ca02165f7b5f32937d5c944d
#
_entry.id   0d3cb163ca02165f7b5f32937d5c944d
#
_cell.length_a   1.000
_cell.length_b   1.000
_cell.length_c   1.000
_cell.angle_alpha   90.00
_cell.angle_beta   90.00
_cell.angle_gamma   90.00
#
_symmetry.space_group_name_H-M   'P 1'
#
loop_
_entity.id
_entity.type
_entity.pdbx_description
1 polymer ?
#
loop_
_entity_poly.entity_id
_entity_poly.type
_entity_poly.pdbx_seq_one_letter_code
_entity_poly.pdbx_strand_id
1 'polypeptide(L)'
;MDRKWMNIAVVANLMALCGCAGLVREARQDPVERLDEHGVSVPVLTVESGTVLQFVNADARPHQIYSNDCSELSSTVLNPGNIYAVGVGIGPKVCHFQDLLAPLSSSYSGTLQVHDEQEERRLATQD
;
A
#
# COMPACT_ATOMS: atom_id res chain seq x y z
N MET A 1 -19.28 51.24 -23.74
CA MET A 1 -19.55 50.68 -22.42
C MET A 1 -19.32 49.20 -22.33
N ASP A 2 -19.53 48.45 -23.37
CA ASP A 2 -19.53 46.98 -23.30
C ASP A 2 -18.17 46.33 -23.50
N ARG A 3 -17.16 47.11 -23.85
CA ARG A 3 -15.82 46.59 -24.13
C ARG A 3 -15.05 46.15 -22.89
N LYS A 4 -15.43 46.66 -21.73
CA LYS A 4 -14.76 46.29 -20.47
C LYS A 4 -15.14 44.88 -19.97
N TRP A 5 -16.29 44.39 -20.39
CA TRP A 5 -16.80 43.11 -19.97
C TRP A 5 -16.13 41.93 -20.68
N MET A 6 -15.77 42.11 -21.94
CA MET A 6 -15.14 41.05 -22.71
C MET A 6 -13.72 40.75 -22.27
N ASN A 7 -12.99 41.75 -21.77
CA ASN A 7 -11.62 41.56 -21.32
C ASN A 7 -11.52 40.77 -20.01
N ILE A 8 -12.51 40.89 -19.15
CA ILE A 8 -12.55 40.20 -17.87
C ILE A 8 -12.83 38.70 -18.07
N ALA A 9 -13.71 38.37 -19.00
CA ALA A 9 -14.05 36.99 -19.30
C ALA A 9 -12.88 36.20 -19.89
N VAL A 10 -12.07 36.84 -20.71
CA VAL A 10 -10.91 36.23 -21.35
C VAL A 10 -9.81 35.94 -20.35
N VAL A 11 -9.59 36.84 -19.40
CA VAL A 11 -8.58 36.65 -18.35
C VAL A 11 -8.96 35.51 -17.39
N ALA A 12 -10.23 35.42 -17.04
CA ALA A 12 -10.72 34.35 -16.19
C ALA A 12 -10.56 32.96 -16.84
N ASN A 13 -10.76 32.85 -18.14
CA ASN A 13 -10.59 31.61 -18.86
C ASN A 13 -9.12 31.16 -18.95
N LEU A 14 -8.20 32.07 -19.09
CA LEU A 14 -6.79 31.74 -19.14
C LEU A 14 -6.27 31.21 -17.81
N MET A 15 -6.75 31.69 -16.68
CA MET A 15 -6.35 31.22 -15.39
C MET A 15 -6.85 29.79 -15.08
N ALA A 16 -8.04 29.44 -15.55
CA ALA A 16 -8.61 28.12 -15.36
C ALA A 16 -7.83 27.04 -16.11
N LEU A 17 -7.22 27.37 -17.23
CA LEU A 17 -6.45 26.40 -18.02
C LEU A 17 -5.05 26.13 -17.48
N CYS A 18 -4.44 27.09 -16.79
CA CYS A 18 -3.11 26.93 -16.24
C CYS A 18 -3.05 26.18 -14.92
N GLY A 19 -4.15 26.17 -14.15
CA GLY A 19 -4.16 25.57 -12.81
C GLY A 19 -4.37 24.07 -12.77
N CYS A 20 -4.88 23.47 -13.84
CA CYS A 20 -5.31 22.07 -13.82
C CYS A 20 -4.42 21.13 -14.60
N ALA A 21 -3.55 21.62 -15.46
CA ALA A 21 -2.80 20.77 -16.35
C ALA A 21 -1.47 20.34 -15.74
N GLY A 22 -1.36 19.08 -15.37
CA GLY A 22 -0.08 18.42 -15.19
C GLY A 22 0.60 18.52 -13.83
N LEU A 23 -0.05 19.12 -12.82
CA LEU A 23 0.53 19.24 -11.49
C LEU A 23 -0.04 18.24 -10.46
N VAL A 24 -1.08 17.48 -10.82
CA VAL A 24 -1.66 16.47 -9.94
C VAL A 24 -0.98 15.14 -10.24
N ARG A 25 0.09 14.84 -9.53
CA ARG A 25 0.54 13.46 -9.41
C ARG A 25 -0.28 12.82 -8.30
N GLU A 26 -1.02 11.79 -8.64
CA GLU A 26 -1.61 10.94 -7.62
C GLU A 26 -0.50 10.42 -6.72
N ALA A 27 -0.54 10.79 -5.44
CA ALA A 27 0.35 10.21 -4.45
C ALA A 27 0.04 8.70 -4.39
N ARG A 28 1.02 7.85 -4.64
CA ARG A 28 0.89 6.43 -4.39
C ARG A 28 0.58 6.25 -2.91
N GLN A 29 -0.59 5.70 -2.62
CA GLN A 29 -0.92 5.29 -1.27
C GLN A 29 -0.16 4.01 -0.95
N ASP A 30 0.45 3.96 0.23
CA ASP A 30 1.04 2.73 0.72
C ASP A 30 -0.05 1.66 0.87
N PRO A 31 0.23 0.41 0.49
CA PRO A 31 -0.74 -0.66 0.66
C PRO A 31 -1.02 -0.92 2.13
N VAL A 32 -2.28 -1.18 2.45
CA VAL A 32 -2.77 -1.41 3.80
C VAL A 32 -3.45 -2.77 3.89
N GLU A 33 -2.96 -3.60 4.81
CA GLU A 33 -3.63 -4.84 5.20
C GLU A 33 -4.38 -4.58 6.51
N ARG A 34 -5.68 -4.79 6.52
CA ARG A 34 -6.50 -4.57 7.70
C ARG A 34 -6.82 -5.90 8.38
N LEU A 35 -6.73 -5.92 9.69
CA LEU A 35 -7.13 -7.05 10.52
C LEU A 35 -8.43 -6.66 11.23
N ASP A 36 -9.53 -7.26 10.83
CA ASP A 36 -10.82 -7.02 11.47
C ASP A 36 -11.38 -8.30 12.12
N GLU A 37 -12.62 -8.27 12.55
CA GLU A 37 -13.26 -9.41 13.20
C GLU A 37 -13.40 -10.65 12.29
N HIS A 38 -13.27 -10.47 10.98
CA HIS A 38 -13.39 -11.55 9.98
C HIS A 38 -12.04 -12.11 9.52
N GLY A 39 -10.96 -11.38 9.74
CA GLY A 39 -9.62 -11.79 9.31
C GLY A 39 -8.85 -10.67 8.62
N VAL A 40 -7.94 -11.05 7.76
CA VAL A 40 -7.17 -10.11 6.93
C VAL A 40 -8.02 -9.64 5.75
N SER A 41 -7.89 -8.36 5.38
CA SER A 41 -8.69 -7.76 4.30
C SER A 41 -8.28 -8.29 2.92
N VAL A 42 -6.99 -8.55 2.70
CA VAL A 42 -6.46 -9.02 1.43
C VAL A 42 -5.59 -10.27 1.67
N PRO A 43 -6.13 -11.48 1.47
CA PRO A 43 -5.38 -12.71 1.73
C PRO A 43 -4.15 -12.93 0.87
N VAL A 44 -4.13 -12.39 -0.34
CA VAL A 44 -2.96 -12.40 -1.22
C VAL A 44 -2.68 -10.98 -1.67
N LEU A 45 -1.62 -10.40 -1.17
CA LEU A 45 -1.22 -9.04 -1.43
C LEU A 45 0.04 -9.02 -2.32
N THR A 46 0.03 -8.22 -3.37
CA THR A 46 1.16 -8.06 -4.28
C THR A 46 1.75 -6.66 -4.15
N VAL A 47 3.04 -6.57 -3.93
CA VAL A 47 3.76 -5.30 -3.77
C VAL A 47 5.11 -5.34 -4.50
N GLU A 48 5.66 -4.17 -4.77
CA GLU A 48 7.01 -4.02 -5.31
C GLU A 48 8.08 -4.08 -4.21
N SER A 49 9.29 -4.48 -4.58
CA SER A 49 10.47 -4.41 -3.71
C SER A 49 10.60 -3.03 -3.08
N GLY A 50 10.88 -2.98 -1.79
CA GLY A 50 11.08 -1.72 -1.06
C GLY A 50 9.80 -0.96 -0.72
N THR A 51 8.63 -1.49 -1.01
CA THR A 51 7.35 -0.87 -0.62
C THR A 51 7.20 -0.88 0.90
N VAL A 52 6.62 0.19 1.44
CA VAL A 52 6.18 0.22 2.84
C VAL A 52 4.76 -0.33 2.91
N LEU A 53 4.61 -1.45 3.61
CA LEU A 53 3.32 -2.09 3.84
C LEU A 53 2.85 -1.76 5.26
N GLN A 54 1.57 -1.45 5.43
CA GLN A 54 0.98 -1.20 6.73
C GLN A 54 -0.01 -2.30 7.09
N PHE A 55 0.13 -2.84 8.31
CA PHE A 55 -0.89 -3.68 8.94
C PHE A 55 -1.62 -2.84 9.98
N VAL A 56 -2.94 -2.77 9.88
CA VAL A 56 -3.78 -1.99 10.79
C VAL A 56 -4.68 -2.94 11.56
N ASN A 57 -4.59 -2.92 12.89
CA ASN A 57 -5.54 -3.67 13.71
C ASN A 57 -6.84 -2.89 13.85
N ALA A 58 -7.83 -3.26 13.06
CA ALA A 58 -9.19 -2.72 13.10
C ALA A 58 -10.17 -3.63 13.87
N ASP A 59 -9.64 -4.62 14.60
CA ASP A 59 -10.41 -5.54 15.46
C ASP A 59 -10.42 -5.04 16.91
N ALA A 60 -11.33 -5.59 17.68
CA ALA A 60 -11.40 -5.35 19.14
C ALA A 60 -10.39 -6.20 19.93
N ARG A 61 -9.74 -7.18 19.29
CA ARG A 61 -8.77 -8.10 19.89
C ARG A 61 -7.35 -7.75 19.45
N PRO A 62 -6.32 -8.08 20.28
CA PRO A 62 -4.93 -7.92 19.86
C PRO A 62 -4.54 -8.94 18.79
N HIS A 63 -3.61 -8.55 17.91
CA HIS A 63 -3.03 -9.40 16.88
C HIS A 63 -1.51 -9.21 16.85
N GLN A 64 -0.79 -10.19 16.30
CA GLN A 64 0.66 -10.10 16.16
C GLN A 64 1.09 -10.78 14.87
N ILE A 65 1.64 -10.00 13.93
CA ILE A 65 2.03 -10.48 12.62
C ILE A 65 3.42 -11.12 12.68
N TYR A 66 3.53 -12.28 12.07
CA TYR A 66 4.78 -13.02 12.00
C TYR A 66 4.87 -13.83 10.71
N SER A 67 6.09 -13.92 10.16
CA SER A 67 6.39 -14.75 9.00
C SER A 67 7.60 -15.63 9.28
N ASN A 68 7.51 -16.92 8.94
CA ASN A 68 8.63 -17.84 9.04
C ASN A 68 9.63 -17.69 7.91
N ASP A 69 9.19 -17.21 6.76
CA ASP A 69 10.01 -17.12 5.54
C ASP A 69 10.51 -15.71 5.20
N CYS A 70 9.95 -14.69 5.82
CA CYS A 70 10.38 -13.30 5.61
C CYS A 70 10.61 -12.62 6.95
N SER A 71 11.87 -12.45 7.31
CA SER A 71 12.26 -11.93 8.63
C SER A 71 11.81 -10.50 8.91
N GLU A 72 11.56 -9.70 7.87
CA GLU A 72 11.04 -8.35 8.04
C GLU A 72 9.61 -8.31 8.58
N LEU A 73 8.83 -9.38 8.35
CA LEU A 73 7.46 -9.47 8.86
C LEU A 73 7.45 -10.03 10.28
N SER A 74 7.65 -9.15 11.24
CA SER A 74 7.65 -9.50 12.67
C SER A 74 7.22 -8.27 13.47
N SER A 75 5.97 -8.23 13.88
CA SER A 75 5.45 -7.11 14.66
C SER A 75 5.54 -7.37 16.16
N THR A 76 5.42 -6.31 16.94
CA THR A 76 4.99 -6.39 18.35
C THR A 76 3.51 -6.74 18.42
N VAL A 77 2.97 -6.93 19.61
CA VAL A 77 1.52 -7.09 19.78
C VAL A 77 0.83 -5.81 19.33
N LEU A 78 -0.10 -5.94 18.39
CA LEU A 78 -0.91 -4.84 17.87
C LEU A 78 -2.23 -4.80 18.63
N ASN A 79 -2.37 -3.83 19.52
CA ASN A 79 -3.63 -3.58 20.19
C ASN A 79 -4.62 -2.91 19.23
N PRO A 80 -5.93 -2.89 19.53
CA PRO A 80 -6.91 -2.23 18.68
C PRO A 80 -6.48 -0.81 18.28
N GLY A 81 -6.48 -0.51 16.99
CA GLY A 81 -6.08 0.77 16.42
C GLY A 81 -4.57 0.91 16.14
N ASN A 82 -3.74 -0.02 16.56
CA ASN A 82 -2.30 0.04 16.29
C ASN A 82 -1.99 -0.25 14.82
N ILE A 83 -0.92 0.36 14.36
CA ILE A 83 -0.40 0.21 12.99
C ILE A 83 1.02 -0.35 13.06
N TYR A 84 1.30 -1.35 12.24
CA TYR A 84 2.62 -1.87 12.00
C TYR A 84 3.03 -1.54 10.58
N ALA A 85 4.01 -0.65 10.40
CA ALA A 85 4.57 -0.31 9.11
C ALA A 85 5.88 -1.06 8.91
N VAL A 86 6.02 -1.72 7.77
CA VAL A 86 7.21 -2.52 7.46
C VAL A 86 7.69 -2.25 6.04
N GLY A 87 8.99 -2.01 5.89
CA GLY A 87 9.64 -1.99 4.59
C GLY A 87 9.83 -3.41 4.06
N VAL A 88 9.20 -3.70 2.94
CA VAL A 88 9.32 -5.01 2.29
C VAL A 88 10.69 -5.10 1.63
N GLY A 89 11.39 -6.22 1.82
CA GLY A 89 12.70 -6.44 1.23
C GLY A 89 12.67 -6.59 -0.29
N ILE A 90 13.81 -6.98 -0.85
CA ILE A 90 13.98 -7.12 -2.30
C ILE A 90 13.39 -8.46 -2.74
N GLY A 91 12.54 -8.42 -3.78
CA GLY A 91 12.00 -9.59 -4.44
C GLY A 91 12.87 -10.05 -5.62
N PRO A 92 12.39 -11.01 -6.43
CA PRO A 92 11.08 -11.65 -6.26
C PRO A 92 11.07 -12.63 -5.09
N LYS A 93 10.03 -12.59 -4.30
CA LYS A 93 9.83 -13.55 -3.21
C LYS A 93 8.38 -13.63 -2.78
N VAL A 94 8.06 -14.69 -2.06
CA VAL A 94 6.74 -14.92 -1.47
C VAL A 94 6.91 -15.06 0.05
N CYS A 95 6.16 -14.27 0.79
CA CYS A 95 6.14 -14.30 2.25
C CYS A 95 4.80 -14.80 2.73
N HIS A 96 4.79 -15.81 3.57
CA HIS A 96 3.58 -16.26 4.25
C HIS A 96 3.57 -15.68 5.65
N PHE A 97 2.51 -14.98 6.01
CA PHE A 97 2.38 -14.42 7.35
C PHE A 97 1.17 -14.97 8.08
N GLN A 98 1.23 -14.93 9.40
CA GLN A 98 0.18 -15.41 10.28
C GLN A 98 0.09 -14.52 11.52
N ASP A 99 -1.00 -14.65 12.23
CA ASP A 99 -1.19 -14.03 13.53
C ASP A 99 -0.78 -15.02 14.64
N LEU A 100 0.25 -14.67 15.41
CA LEU A 100 0.71 -15.51 16.50
C LEU A 100 -0.30 -15.63 17.65
N LEU A 101 -1.23 -14.68 17.76
CA LEU A 101 -2.26 -14.69 18.80
C LEU A 101 -3.51 -15.46 18.39
N ALA A 102 -3.60 -15.84 17.12
CA ALA A 102 -4.68 -16.67 16.58
C ALA A 102 -4.11 -17.79 15.67
N PRO A 103 -3.25 -18.65 16.18
CA PRO A 103 -2.48 -19.60 15.36
C PRO A 103 -3.34 -20.68 14.70
N LEU A 104 -4.54 -20.93 15.22
CA LEU A 104 -5.46 -21.93 14.68
C LEU A 104 -6.45 -21.34 13.67
N SER A 105 -6.42 -20.01 13.48
CA SER A 105 -7.34 -19.33 12.57
C SER A 105 -6.64 -19.01 11.26
N SER A 106 -7.08 -19.65 10.17
CA SER A 106 -6.59 -19.34 8.82
C SER A 106 -7.04 -17.96 8.32
N SER A 107 -8.07 -17.37 8.96
CA SER A 107 -8.57 -16.03 8.57
C SER A 107 -7.56 -14.92 8.81
N TYR A 108 -6.63 -15.09 9.75
CA TYR A 108 -5.60 -14.11 10.07
C TYR A 108 -4.23 -14.48 9.51
N SER A 109 -4.22 -15.24 8.43
CA SER A 109 -3.02 -15.57 7.68
C SER A 109 -3.15 -15.08 6.25
N GLY A 110 -2.01 -14.83 5.60
CA GLY A 110 -2.01 -14.37 4.23
C GLY A 110 -0.69 -14.59 3.54
N THR A 111 -0.66 -14.19 2.28
CA THR A 111 0.51 -14.30 1.41
C THR A 111 0.85 -12.94 0.85
N LEU A 112 2.10 -12.57 0.97
CA LEU A 112 2.67 -11.38 0.37
C LEU A 112 3.56 -11.79 -0.80
N GLN A 113 3.21 -11.35 -2.00
CA GLN A 113 4.03 -11.53 -3.20
C GLN A 113 4.82 -10.26 -3.46
N VAL A 114 6.14 -10.37 -3.46
CA VAL A 114 7.02 -9.23 -3.71
C VAL A 114 7.60 -9.36 -5.10
N HIS A 115 7.32 -8.39 -5.95
CA HIS A 115 7.87 -8.29 -7.29
C HIS A 115 9.12 -7.42 -7.30
N ASP A 116 10.02 -7.69 -8.24
CA ASP A 116 11.14 -6.83 -8.55
C ASP A 116 11.10 -6.42 -10.02
N GLU A 117 10.59 -5.23 -10.30
CA GLU A 117 10.51 -4.71 -11.67
C GLU A 117 11.87 -4.60 -12.35
N GLN A 118 12.92 -4.33 -11.60
CA GLN A 118 14.28 -4.22 -12.16
C GLN A 118 14.79 -5.57 -12.64
N GLU A 119 14.53 -6.61 -11.87
CA GLU A 119 14.90 -7.97 -12.25
C GLU A 119 14.10 -8.44 -13.47
N GLU A 120 12.79 -8.15 -13.49
CA GLU A 120 11.92 -8.48 -14.61
C GLU A 120 12.38 -7.79 -15.89
N ARG A 121 12.75 -6.50 -15.82
CA ARG A 121 13.30 -5.76 -16.98
C ARG A 121 14.63 -6.32 -17.43
N ARG A 122 15.50 -6.68 -16.49
CA ARG A 122 16.80 -7.29 -16.81
C ARG A 122 16.64 -8.59 -17.57
N LEU A 123 15.72 -9.45 -17.13
CA LEU A 123 15.43 -10.72 -17.80
C LEU A 123 14.82 -10.52 -19.17
N ALA A 124 13.94 -9.53 -19.34
CA ALA A 124 13.30 -9.23 -20.60
C ALA A 124 14.29 -8.69 -21.66
N THR A 125 15.39 -8.07 -21.26
CA THR A 125 16.42 -7.54 -22.19
C THR A 125 17.49 -8.55 -22.57
N GLN A 126 17.49 -9.74 -21.98
CA GLN A 126 18.47 -10.81 -22.30
C GLN A 126 18.05 -11.69 -23.48
N ASP A 127 16.85 -11.52 -23.99
CA ASP A 127 16.37 -12.23 -25.20
C ASP A 127 16.73 -11.45 -26.51
#